data_98eb3b6034d94ef06f1d91c807db429e
#
_entry.id   98eb3b6034d94ef06f1d91c807db429e
#
_cell.length_a   1.000
_cell.length_b   1.000
_cell.length_c   1.000
_cell.angle_alpha   90.00
_cell.angle_beta   90.00
_cell.angle_gamma   90.00
#
_symmetry.space_group_name_H-M   'P 1'
#
loop_
_entity.id
_entity.type
_entity.pdbx_description
1 polymer ?
#
loop_
_entity_poly.entity_id
_entity_poly.type
_entity_poly.pdbx_seq_one_letter_code
_entity_poly.pdbx_strand_id
1 'polypeptide(L)'
;MVFLFGAGASYGAGGILPERPPLGSALYSELARLYPHSWGALPADAAIAFKNHFENGMGEVHSRFGGAIPQLMREMAIYFAQFRAVNNSCLYARLLADLAKTGTIERTCFSSLNYDCVLDFAIIIAGLQLNYFETADDLRVPLWKLHGSCNMFAKDVQASEGVYYGTGVTFEGGVQAFLDSNRIIEHCLVGTALAPVMSLYMRGKPLNVSPTAIAAILTMWTQQVIEARLVVVVGVRPWPDDTHIWGPLAETNAPLLFVGNAAEVRSWAGASRRGSTEVIGARVNECYDKLMGRINDHAAD
;
A
#
# COMPACT_ATOMS: atom_id res chain seq x y z
N MET A 1 -17.43 -6.50 -2.60
CA MET A 1 -16.54 -6.67 -1.42
C MET A 1 -15.27 -5.84 -1.63
N VAL A 2 -14.69 -5.29 -0.56
CA VAL A 2 -13.45 -4.50 -0.65
C VAL A 2 -12.41 -5.10 0.29
N PHE A 3 -11.21 -5.38 -0.22
CA PHE A 3 -10.04 -5.73 0.59
C PHE A 3 -9.12 -4.51 0.74
N LEU A 4 -8.56 -4.35 1.95
CA LEU A 4 -7.48 -3.42 2.23
C LEU A 4 -6.31 -4.16 2.88
N PHE A 5 -5.15 -4.12 2.22
CA PHE A 5 -3.93 -4.75 2.70
C PHE A 5 -2.90 -3.73 3.18
N GLY A 6 -2.26 -4.00 4.28
CA GLY A 6 -1.13 -3.25 4.79
C GLY A 6 0.13 -4.10 4.90
N ALA A 7 1.21 -3.52 5.43
CA ALA A 7 2.53 -4.14 5.50
C ALA A 7 2.53 -5.50 6.22
N GLY A 8 1.68 -5.68 7.23
CA GLY A 8 1.53 -6.95 7.94
C GLY A 8 1.01 -8.08 7.06
N ALA A 9 0.25 -7.78 6.01
CA ALA A 9 -0.24 -8.77 5.06
C ALA A 9 0.90 -9.31 4.19
N SER A 10 1.72 -8.44 3.56
CA SER A 10 2.90 -8.86 2.80
C SER A 10 3.93 -9.56 3.68
N TYR A 11 4.16 -9.04 4.90
CA TYR A 11 5.08 -9.68 5.87
C TYR A 11 4.67 -11.12 6.23
N GLY A 12 3.36 -11.39 6.30
CA GLY A 12 2.79 -12.71 6.65
C GLY A 12 2.43 -13.60 5.47
N ALA A 13 2.57 -13.14 4.24
CA ALA A 13 2.04 -13.84 3.07
C ALA A 13 2.81 -15.12 2.68
N GLY A 14 4.09 -15.24 3.03
CA GLY A 14 4.93 -16.37 2.56
C GLY A 14 5.13 -16.41 1.04
N GLY A 15 5.93 -17.32 0.54
CA GLY A 15 6.14 -17.51 -0.90
C GLY A 15 6.63 -16.25 -1.63
N ILE A 16 7.49 -15.45 -1.01
CA ILE A 16 8.00 -14.17 -1.52
C ILE A 16 9.53 -14.26 -1.70
N LEU A 17 10.04 -13.69 -2.78
CA LEU A 17 11.47 -13.45 -3.00
C LEU A 17 11.77 -11.94 -2.93
N PRO A 18 13.01 -11.59 -2.51
CA PRO A 18 14.11 -12.45 -2.01
C PRO A 18 13.80 -13.04 -0.64
N GLU A 19 13.00 -12.36 0.15
CA GLU A 19 12.46 -12.71 1.46
C GLU A 19 11.19 -11.89 1.73
N ARG A 20 10.60 -11.99 2.92
CA ARG A 20 9.45 -11.15 3.29
C ARG A 20 9.84 -9.67 3.39
N PRO A 21 9.02 -8.73 2.89
CA PRO A 21 9.27 -7.30 3.05
C PRO A 21 9.32 -6.93 4.54
N PRO A 22 10.19 -5.99 4.96
CA PRO A 22 10.28 -5.58 6.35
C PRO A 22 9.05 -4.79 6.78
N LEU A 23 8.77 -4.82 8.06
CA LEU A 23 7.89 -3.84 8.67
C LEU A 23 8.62 -2.50 8.89
N GLY A 24 7.88 -1.40 9.09
CA GLY A 24 8.44 -0.06 9.23
C GLY A 24 9.56 0.07 10.27
N SER A 25 9.52 -0.71 11.35
CA SER A 25 10.57 -0.71 12.37
C SER A 25 11.94 -1.22 11.90
N ALA A 26 11.99 -2.07 10.89
CA ALA A 26 13.22 -2.62 10.31
C ALA A 26 13.65 -1.93 9.01
N LEU A 27 12.74 -1.19 8.36
CA LEU A 27 12.96 -0.64 7.02
C LEU A 27 14.16 0.31 6.96
N TYR A 28 14.29 1.23 7.92
CA TYR A 28 15.40 2.17 7.93
C TYR A 28 16.76 1.47 7.99
N SER A 29 16.90 0.44 8.84
CA SER A 29 18.16 -0.28 8.99
C SER A 29 18.59 -0.97 7.70
N GLU A 30 17.63 -1.53 6.96
CA GLU A 30 17.90 -2.15 5.66
C GLU A 30 18.28 -1.11 4.60
N LEU A 31 17.55 0.00 4.51
CA LEU A 31 17.86 1.07 3.57
C LEU A 31 19.23 1.69 3.86
N ALA A 32 19.56 1.96 5.13
CA ALA A 32 20.86 2.50 5.52
C ALA A 32 22.03 1.54 5.22
N ARG A 33 21.81 0.24 5.35
CA ARG A 33 22.79 -0.79 5.00
C ARG A 33 23.03 -0.89 3.50
N LEU A 34 21.96 -0.83 2.70
CA LEU A 34 22.00 -0.96 1.23
C LEU A 34 22.49 0.32 0.54
N TYR A 35 22.17 1.47 1.11
CA TYR A 35 22.47 2.79 0.56
C TYR A 35 23.29 3.63 1.57
N PRO A 36 24.56 3.26 1.83
CA PRO A 36 25.37 3.87 2.87
C PRO A 36 25.71 5.34 2.62
N HIS A 37 25.67 5.80 1.35
CA HIS A 37 25.99 7.18 0.96
C HIS A 37 24.77 8.12 0.91
N SER A 38 23.55 7.61 1.14
CA SER A 38 22.32 8.39 1.20
C SER A 38 21.59 8.12 2.51
N TRP A 39 20.84 7.02 2.64
CA TRP A 39 20.16 6.62 3.87
C TRP A 39 21.12 6.44 5.04
N GLY A 40 22.30 5.84 4.82
CA GLY A 40 23.33 5.62 5.84
C GLY A 40 24.10 6.87 6.21
N ALA A 41 24.11 7.89 5.36
CA ALA A 41 24.77 9.18 5.59
C ALA A 41 23.85 10.24 6.22
N LEU A 42 22.60 9.90 6.53
CA LEU A 42 21.69 10.83 7.21
C LEU A 42 22.23 11.21 8.60
N PRO A 43 22.01 12.46 9.07
CA PRO A 43 22.46 12.90 10.37
C PRO A 43 21.98 12.00 11.51
N ALA A 44 22.76 11.91 12.59
CA ALA A 44 22.51 10.97 13.68
C ALA A 44 21.14 11.17 14.35
N ASP A 45 20.66 12.39 14.47
CA ASP A 45 19.33 12.72 15.00
C ASP A 45 18.20 12.21 14.10
N ALA A 46 18.32 12.39 12.78
CA ALA A 46 17.38 11.80 11.82
C ALA A 46 17.41 10.26 11.87
N ALA A 47 18.60 9.67 11.94
CA ALA A 47 18.76 8.23 12.09
C ALA A 47 18.11 7.68 13.37
N ILE A 48 18.20 8.41 14.49
CA ILE A 48 17.50 8.06 15.73
C ILE A 48 15.99 8.18 15.58
N ALA A 49 15.49 9.22 14.91
CA ALA A 49 14.07 9.40 14.66
C ALA A 49 13.49 8.22 13.83
N PHE A 50 14.21 7.76 12.78
CA PHE A 50 13.84 6.58 11.99
C PHE A 50 13.80 5.29 12.81
N LYS A 51 14.79 5.07 13.68
CA LYS A 51 14.83 3.89 14.55
C LYS A 51 13.68 3.83 15.53
N ASN A 52 13.23 4.99 16.01
CA ASN A 52 12.08 5.08 16.90
C ASN A 52 10.76 4.90 16.14
N HIS A 53 10.61 5.58 15.02
CA HIS A 53 9.41 5.49 14.17
C HIS A 53 9.73 6.00 12.75
N PHE A 54 9.49 5.19 11.73
CA PHE A 54 9.87 5.53 10.36
C PHE A 54 9.24 6.84 9.86
N GLU A 55 7.97 7.08 10.19
CA GLU A 55 7.25 8.32 9.80
C GLU A 55 7.88 9.59 10.40
N ASN A 56 8.34 9.49 11.65
CA ASN A 56 9.00 10.63 12.32
C ASN A 56 10.34 10.94 11.63
N GLY A 57 11.11 9.90 11.29
CA GLY A 57 12.36 10.06 10.55
C GLY A 57 12.15 10.69 9.17
N MET A 58 11.13 10.26 8.41
CA MET A 58 10.81 10.89 7.13
C MET A 58 10.35 12.34 7.29
N GLY A 59 9.58 12.66 8.34
CA GLY A 59 9.18 14.03 8.64
C GLY A 59 10.37 14.92 8.93
N GLU A 60 11.34 14.44 9.71
CA GLU A 60 12.58 15.14 10.02
C GLU A 60 13.41 15.40 8.75
N VAL A 61 13.59 14.40 7.90
CA VAL A 61 14.32 14.55 6.62
C VAL A 61 13.59 15.50 5.69
N HIS A 62 12.26 15.37 5.57
CA HIS A 62 11.47 16.25 4.72
C HIS A 62 11.59 17.72 5.13
N SER A 63 11.53 18.00 6.42
CA SER A 63 11.59 19.38 6.94
C SER A 63 12.96 20.03 6.78
N ARG A 64 14.05 19.25 6.90
CA ARG A 64 15.43 19.78 6.93
C ARG A 64 16.21 19.54 5.65
N PHE A 65 15.91 18.47 4.93
CA PHE A 65 16.67 17.98 3.79
C PHE A 65 15.76 17.62 2.60
N GLY A 66 14.72 18.42 2.36
CA GLY A 66 13.72 18.15 1.31
C GLY A 66 14.30 17.84 -0.08
N GLY A 67 15.45 18.43 -0.42
CA GLY A 67 16.16 18.14 -1.68
C GLY A 67 16.67 16.70 -1.80
N ALA A 68 16.86 15.98 -0.70
CA ALA A 68 17.28 14.57 -0.71
C ALA A 68 16.11 13.61 -0.96
N ILE A 69 14.88 14.04 -0.74
CA ILE A 69 13.67 13.19 -0.82
C ILE A 69 13.55 12.44 -2.14
N PRO A 70 13.71 13.05 -3.33
CA PRO A 70 13.55 12.32 -4.59
C PRO A 70 14.51 11.13 -4.71
N GLN A 71 15.77 11.29 -4.28
CA GLN A 71 16.74 10.20 -4.28
C GLN A 71 16.35 9.10 -3.29
N LEU A 72 16.04 9.45 -2.05
CA LEU A 72 15.66 8.50 -1.01
C LEU A 72 14.41 7.70 -1.43
N MET A 73 13.44 8.34 -2.06
CA MET A 73 12.22 7.67 -2.55
C MET A 73 12.52 6.73 -3.73
N ARG A 74 13.43 7.09 -4.66
CA ARG A 74 13.86 6.16 -5.72
C ARG A 74 14.59 4.95 -5.17
N GLU A 75 15.49 5.13 -4.22
CA GLU A 75 16.21 4.02 -3.56
C GLU A 75 15.25 3.10 -2.78
N MET A 76 14.26 3.68 -2.10
CA MET A 76 13.20 2.92 -1.45
C MET A 76 12.34 2.16 -2.48
N ALA A 77 12.05 2.73 -3.64
CA ALA A 77 11.33 2.04 -4.70
C ALA A 77 12.15 0.89 -5.30
N ILE A 78 13.46 1.07 -5.54
CA ILE A 78 14.37 -0.01 -5.96
C ILE A 78 14.35 -1.15 -4.93
N TYR A 79 14.37 -0.82 -3.65
CA TYR A 79 14.28 -1.80 -2.59
C TYR A 79 12.97 -2.58 -2.62
N PHE A 80 11.83 -1.89 -2.70
CA PHE A 80 10.52 -2.55 -2.73
C PHE A 80 10.23 -3.31 -4.03
N ALA A 81 10.81 -2.90 -5.17
CA ALA A 81 10.66 -3.59 -6.45
C ALA A 81 11.24 -5.01 -6.48
N GLN A 82 12.07 -5.37 -5.50
CA GLN A 82 12.64 -6.72 -5.39
C GLN A 82 11.65 -7.74 -4.85
N PHE A 83 10.64 -7.30 -4.08
CA PHE A 83 9.69 -8.19 -3.42
C PHE A 83 8.58 -8.61 -4.37
N ARG A 84 8.49 -9.91 -4.61
CA ARG A 84 7.48 -10.51 -5.49
C ARG A 84 7.00 -11.85 -4.98
N ALA A 85 5.73 -12.14 -5.15
CA ALA A 85 5.22 -13.51 -5.03
C ALA A 85 5.83 -14.38 -6.14
N VAL A 86 6.14 -15.66 -5.81
CA VAL A 86 6.82 -16.55 -6.77
C VAL A 86 5.97 -17.73 -7.20
N ASN A 87 4.97 -18.10 -6.41
CA ASN A 87 4.10 -19.24 -6.72
C ASN A 87 2.85 -19.22 -5.81
N ASN A 88 2.03 -20.24 -5.92
CA ASN A 88 0.79 -20.41 -5.16
C ASN A 88 0.99 -20.67 -3.64
N SER A 89 2.22 -20.74 -3.13
CA SER A 89 2.46 -20.78 -1.68
C SER A 89 2.31 -19.41 -1.02
N CYS A 90 2.27 -18.33 -1.82
CA CYS A 90 1.93 -17.00 -1.35
C CYS A 90 0.45 -16.92 -0.97
N LEU A 91 0.14 -16.47 0.24
CA LEU A 91 -1.23 -16.35 0.72
C LEU A 91 -2.11 -15.44 -0.16
N TYR A 92 -1.54 -14.41 -0.77
CA TYR A 92 -2.28 -13.60 -1.73
C TYR A 92 -2.74 -14.43 -2.95
N ALA A 93 -1.84 -15.24 -3.52
CA ALA A 93 -2.19 -16.09 -4.65
C ALA A 93 -3.23 -17.16 -4.26
N ARG A 94 -3.11 -17.74 -3.06
CA ARG A 94 -4.11 -18.65 -2.50
C ARG A 94 -5.47 -17.96 -2.34
N LEU A 95 -5.51 -16.76 -1.77
CA LEU A 95 -6.73 -15.97 -1.60
C LEU A 95 -7.43 -15.72 -2.94
N LEU A 96 -6.67 -15.25 -3.95
CA LEU A 96 -7.21 -14.99 -5.28
C LEU A 96 -7.79 -16.26 -5.91
N ALA A 97 -7.09 -17.38 -5.81
CA ALA A 97 -7.57 -18.68 -6.32
C ALA A 97 -8.84 -19.15 -5.59
N ASP A 98 -8.93 -18.97 -4.28
CA ASP A 98 -10.09 -19.37 -3.51
C ASP A 98 -11.32 -18.48 -3.81
N LEU A 99 -11.12 -17.16 -3.97
CA LEU A 99 -12.18 -16.23 -4.40
C LEU A 99 -12.63 -16.51 -5.85
N ALA A 100 -11.73 -16.91 -6.74
CA ALA A 100 -12.07 -17.29 -8.10
C ALA A 100 -12.93 -18.56 -8.14
N LYS A 101 -12.61 -19.59 -7.33
CA LYS A 101 -13.39 -20.83 -7.22
C LYS A 101 -14.84 -20.59 -6.79
N THR A 102 -15.08 -19.57 -5.99
CA THR A 102 -16.43 -19.22 -5.50
C THR A 102 -17.16 -18.20 -6.39
N GLY A 103 -16.53 -17.71 -7.47
CA GLY A 103 -17.06 -16.62 -8.30
C GLY A 103 -17.11 -15.27 -7.59
N THR A 104 -16.52 -15.16 -6.40
CA THR A 104 -16.56 -13.95 -5.58
C THR A 104 -15.59 -12.89 -6.12
N ILE A 105 -14.56 -13.30 -6.84
CA ILE A 105 -13.50 -12.41 -7.33
C ILE A 105 -14.02 -11.31 -8.25
N GLU A 106 -15.01 -11.59 -9.09
CA GLU A 106 -15.61 -10.65 -10.04
C GLU A 106 -16.31 -9.46 -9.37
N ARG A 107 -16.68 -9.62 -8.09
CA ARG A 107 -17.34 -8.59 -7.25
C ARG A 107 -16.42 -8.06 -6.16
N THR A 108 -15.11 -8.26 -6.34
CA THR A 108 -14.10 -7.89 -5.33
C THR A 108 -13.17 -6.82 -5.87
N CYS A 109 -13.00 -5.75 -5.09
CA CYS A 109 -11.99 -4.74 -5.30
C CYS A 109 -10.86 -4.94 -4.28
N PHE A 110 -9.62 -4.92 -4.75
CA PHE A 110 -8.44 -4.98 -3.90
C PHE A 110 -7.83 -3.60 -3.75
N SER A 111 -7.36 -3.30 -2.55
CA SER A 111 -6.59 -2.09 -2.27
C SER A 111 -5.42 -2.37 -1.36
N SER A 112 -4.37 -1.57 -1.47
CA SER A 112 -3.16 -1.73 -0.70
C SER A 112 -2.57 -0.40 -0.27
N LEU A 113 -2.07 -0.34 0.97
CA LEU A 113 -1.25 0.74 1.50
C LEU A 113 0.25 0.47 1.29
N ASN A 114 0.61 -0.72 0.77
CA ASN A 114 1.98 -1.16 0.61
C ASN A 114 2.60 -0.60 -0.67
N TYR A 115 3.86 -0.23 -0.58
CA TYR A 115 4.66 0.18 -1.75
C TYR A 115 5.19 -1.00 -2.56
N ASP A 116 5.28 -2.21 -1.96
CA ASP A 116 5.72 -3.43 -2.65
C ASP A 116 4.72 -3.90 -3.71
N CYS A 117 5.18 -4.78 -4.62
CA CYS A 117 4.39 -5.38 -5.69
C CYS A 117 4.02 -6.86 -5.43
N VAL A 118 4.05 -7.33 -4.17
CA VAL A 118 3.77 -8.74 -3.86
C VAL A 118 2.36 -9.15 -4.28
N LEU A 119 1.35 -8.32 -3.98
CA LEU A 119 -0.03 -8.58 -4.39
C LEU A 119 -0.20 -8.48 -5.91
N ASP A 120 0.49 -7.53 -6.55
CA ASP A 120 0.49 -7.35 -8.01
C ASP A 120 0.96 -8.63 -8.71
N PHE A 121 2.09 -9.19 -8.30
CA PHE A 121 2.60 -10.46 -8.81
C PHE A 121 1.70 -11.65 -8.47
N ALA A 122 1.05 -11.66 -7.31
CA ALA A 122 0.10 -12.69 -6.95
C ALA A 122 -1.12 -12.71 -7.89
N ILE A 123 -1.62 -11.54 -8.29
CA ILE A 123 -2.71 -11.41 -9.28
C ILE A 123 -2.28 -12.01 -10.63
N ILE A 124 -1.06 -11.71 -11.09
CA ILE A 124 -0.51 -12.26 -12.34
C ILE A 124 -0.34 -13.78 -12.25
N ILE A 125 0.18 -14.30 -11.14
CA ILE A 125 0.36 -15.74 -10.89
C ILE A 125 -1.00 -16.47 -10.88
N ALA A 126 -2.05 -15.81 -10.40
CA ALA A 126 -3.40 -16.35 -10.44
C ALA A 126 -4.03 -16.34 -11.86
N GLY A 127 -3.29 -15.86 -12.88
CA GLY A 127 -3.76 -15.79 -14.27
C GLY A 127 -4.73 -14.63 -14.52
N LEU A 128 -4.80 -13.66 -13.61
CA LEU A 128 -5.70 -12.53 -13.71
C LEU A 128 -4.96 -11.30 -14.27
N GLN A 129 -5.71 -10.41 -14.92
CA GLN A 129 -5.19 -9.11 -15.34
C GLN A 129 -5.47 -8.08 -14.25
N LEU A 130 -4.48 -7.27 -13.91
CA LEU A 130 -4.66 -6.22 -12.91
C LEU A 130 -4.92 -4.86 -13.58
N ASN A 131 -5.69 -4.02 -12.87
CA ASN A 131 -6.00 -2.67 -13.25
C ASN A 131 -5.82 -1.74 -12.04
N TYR A 132 -5.04 -0.66 -12.20
CA TYR A 132 -4.74 0.25 -11.10
C TYR A 132 -5.69 1.46 -11.02
N PHE A 133 -6.39 1.81 -12.11
CA PHE A 133 -7.03 3.12 -12.25
C PHE A 133 -8.53 3.06 -12.56
N GLU A 134 -9.09 1.87 -12.75
CA GLU A 134 -10.48 1.69 -13.12
C GLU A 134 -11.19 0.75 -12.15
N THR A 135 -12.49 0.73 -12.20
CA THR A 135 -13.33 -0.25 -11.48
C THR A 135 -13.24 -1.63 -12.15
N ALA A 136 -13.76 -2.65 -11.48
CA ALA A 136 -13.78 -4.00 -12.03
C ALA A 136 -14.49 -4.05 -13.37
N ASP A 137 -13.88 -4.73 -14.33
CA ASP A 137 -14.52 -5.23 -15.53
C ASP A 137 -14.37 -6.77 -15.60
N ASP A 138 -15.06 -7.44 -16.53
CA ASP A 138 -15.13 -8.90 -16.62
C ASP A 138 -13.75 -9.59 -16.79
N LEU A 139 -12.68 -8.85 -17.08
CA LEU A 139 -11.35 -9.38 -17.38
C LEU A 139 -10.27 -8.89 -16.44
N ARG A 140 -10.52 -7.83 -15.65
CA ARG A 140 -9.51 -7.14 -14.89
C ARG A 140 -9.88 -6.98 -13.41
N VAL A 141 -8.91 -7.28 -12.56
CA VAL A 141 -9.03 -7.14 -11.11
C VAL A 141 -8.53 -5.76 -10.69
N PRO A 142 -9.39 -4.92 -10.08
CA PRO A 142 -8.94 -3.63 -9.56
C PRO A 142 -7.97 -3.84 -8.40
N LEU A 143 -6.80 -3.18 -8.50
CA LEU A 143 -5.85 -3.08 -7.40
C LEU A 143 -5.49 -1.61 -7.16
N TRP A 144 -6.09 -0.99 -6.20
CA TRP A 144 -5.87 0.41 -5.88
C TRP A 144 -4.74 0.59 -4.87
N LYS A 145 -3.67 1.23 -5.30
CA LYS A 145 -2.51 1.60 -4.47
C LYS A 145 -2.77 2.97 -3.85
N LEU A 146 -3.39 2.99 -2.67
CA LEU A 146 -3.91 4.21 -2.04
C LEU A 146 -2.83 5.22 -1.63
N HIS A 147 -1.61 4.75 -1.43
CA HIS A 147 -0.42 5.57 -1.17
C HIS A 147 0.56 5.60 -2.35
N GLY A 148 0.11 5.22 -3.55
CA GLY A 148 1.00 4.95 -4.67
C GLY A 148 1.80 3.66 -4.49
N SER A 149 2.83 3.46 -5.32
CA SER A 149 3.61 2.21 -5.32
C SER A 149 4.99 2.39 -5.94
N CYS A 150 5.93 1.51 -5.59
CA CYS A 150 7.29 1.52 -6.11
C CYS A 150 7.39 1.35 -7.63
N ASN A 151 6.36 0.84 -8.26
CA ASN A 151 6.26 0.59 -9.71
C ASN A 151 5.50 1.66 -10.48
N MET A 152 5.04 2.73 -9.81
CA MET A 152 4.27 3.82 -10.41
C MET A 152 5.14 5.05 -10.65
N PHE A 153 5.10 5.59 -11.86
CA PHE A 153 5.91 6.74 -12.28
C PHE A 153 5.07 7.76 -13.03
N ALA A 154 5.44 9.03 -12.91
CA ALA A 154 4.80 10.07 -13.68
C ALA A 154 5.06 9.88 -15.19
N LYS A 155 4.05 10.13 -16.00
CA LYS A 155 4.10 10.12 -17.45
C LYS A 155 3.63 11.49 -17.97
N ASP A 156 4.29 11.98 -19.01
CA ASP A 156 3.93 13.24 -19.67
C ASP A 156 3.83 14.42 -18.66
N VAL A 157 4.87 14.55 -17.81
CA VAL A 157 4.92 15.55 -16.75
C VAL A 157 4.88 16.96 -17.33
N GLN A 158 3.92 17.75 -16.92
CA GLN A 158 3.85 19.18 -17.21
C GLN A 158 4.26 19.96 -15.96
N ALA A 159 5.18 20.91 -16.10
CA ALA A 159 5.40 21.92 -15.08
C ALA A 159 4.14 22.79 -15.03
N SER A 160 3.43 22.79 -13.92
CA SER A 160 2.33 23.72 -13.73
C SER A 160 2.88 25.16 -13.72
N GLU A 161 2.18 26.11 -14.33
CA GLU A 161 2.51 27.56 -14.37
C GLU A 161 2.38 28.24 -12.98
N GLY A 162 2.58 27.55 -11.92
CA GLY A 162 2.53 28.04 -10.57
C GLY A 162 3.48 27.25 -9.68
N VAL A 163 4.77 27.57 -9.75
CA VAL A 163 5.73 27.07 -8.79
C VAL A 163 5.44 27.75 -7.44
N TYR A 164 4.62 27.12 -6.61
CA TYR A 164 4.50 27.53 -5.22
C TYR A 164 5.77 27.11 -4.48
N TYR A 165 6.59 28.07 -4.11
CA TYR A 165 7.68 27.91 -3.16
C TYR A 165 7.09 27.75 -1.75
N GLY A 166 6.46 26.62 -1.51
CA GLY A 166 6.09 26.08 -0.20
C GLY A 166 6.89 24.78 0.00
N THR A 167 6.58 23.95 0.94
CA THR A 167 7.30 22.75 1.40
C THR A 167 7.62 21.66 0.36
N GLY A 168 7.76 21.99 -0.93
CA GLY A 168 8.15 21.08 -2.02
C GLY A 168 7.52 21.44 -3.37
N VAL A 169 8.17 21.05 -4.45
CA VAL A 169 7.65 21.19 -5.81
C VAL A 169 6.73 19.99 -6.10
N THR A 170 5.52 20.26 -6.58
CA THR A 170 4.58 19.23 -7.01
C THR A 170 4.61 19.12 -8.54
N PHE A 171 4.71 17.90 -9.04
CA PHE A 171 4.70 17.57 -10.45
C PHE A 171 3.40 16.85 -10.79
N GLU A 172 2.64 17.37 -11.75
CA GLU A 172 1.43 16.72 -12.24
C GLU A 172 1.71 16.01 -13.57
N GLY A 173 1.01 14.91 -13.79
CA GLY A 173 1.10 14.12 -15.02
C GLY A 173 0.27 12.84 -14.88
N GLY A 174 0.09 12.14 -16.01
CA GLY A 174 -0.47 10.79 -15.97
C GLY A 174 0.44 9.85 -15.19
N VAL A 175 -0.07 8.68 -14.83
CA VAL A 175 0.70 7.64 -14.15
C VAL A 175 0.84 6.43 -15.06
N GLN A 176 2.06 5.91 -15.15
CA GLN A 176 2.38 4.61 -15.74
C GLN A 176 2.90 3.67 -14.68
N ALA A 177 2.59 2.38 -14.82
CA ALA A 177 3.08 1.35 -13.91
C ALA A 177 3.89 0.30 -14.67
N PHE A 178 5.01 -0.12 -14.09
CA PHE A 178 5.85 -1.21 -14.60
C PHE A 178 5.67 -2.45 -13.73
N LEU A 179 5.54 -3.62 -14.37
CA LEU A 179 5.46 -4.91 -13.67
C LEU A 179 6.80 -5.67 -13.69
N ASP A 180 7.75 -5.25 -14.51
CA ASP A 180 9.10 -5.80 -14.53
C ASP A 180 9.99 -5.07 -13.51
N SER A 181 10.48 -5.81 -12.51
CA SER A 181 11.35 -5.27 -11.47
C SER A 181 12.63 -4.65 -12.03
N ASN A 182 13.23 -5.24 -13.08
CA ASN A 182 14.44 -4.67 -13.68
C ASN A 182 14.15 -3.32 -14.33
N ARG A 183 13.00 -3.19 -15.00
CA ARG A 183 12.57 -1.93 -15.60
C ARG A 183 12.28 -0.86 -14.54
N ILE A 184 11.72 -1.22 -13.39
CA ILE A 184 11.54 -0.32 -12.26
C ILE A 184 12.90 0.19 -11.77
N ILE A 185 13.83 -0.73 -11.54
CA ILE A 185 15.19 -0.42 -11.06
C ILE A 185 15.91 0.49 -12.06
N GLU A 186 15.93 0.13 -13.33
CA GLU A 186 16.56 0.93 -14.41
C GLU A 186 15.97 2.34 -14.46
N HIS A 187 14.63 2.44 -14.42
CA HIS A 187 13.95 3.74 -14.43
C HIS A 187 14.31 4.60 -13.23
N CYS A 188 14.39 4.04 -12.02
CA CYS A 188 14.82 4.74 -10.81
C CYS A 188 16.29 5.19 -10.86
N LEU A 189 17.17 4.43 -11.53
CA LEU A 189 18.60 4.74 -11.60
C LEU A 189 18.92 5.79 -12.66
N VAL A 190 18.33 5.66 -13.84
CA VAL A 190 18.73 6.48 -15.02
C VAL A 190 17.55 7.08 -15.79
N GLY A 191 16.33 6.61 -15.60
CA GLY A 191 15.16 7.02 -16.38
C GLY A 191 14.46 8.27 -15.87
N THR A 192 14.66 8.65 -14.62
CA THR A 192 13.98 9.82 -14.02
C THR A 192 14.78 10.44 -12.86
N ALA A 193 14.66 11.77 -12.74
CA ALA A 193 15.11 12.49 -11.54
C ALA A 193 13.97 12.63 -10.50
N LEU A 194 12.72 12.40 -10.90
CA LEU A 194 11.57 12.51 -10.02
C LEU A 194 11.49 11.30 -9.07
N ALA A 195 10.85 11.50 -7.94
CA ALA A 195 10.42 10.40 -7.08
C ALA A 195 9.36 9.55 -7.82
N PRO A 196 9.25 8.25 -7.54
CA PRO A 196 8.08 7.45 -7.91
C PRO A 196 6.79 8.05 -7.35
N VAL A 197 5.64 7.68 -7.93
CA VAL A 197 4.33 8.08 -7.41
C VAL A 197 4.07 7.29 -6.14
N MET A 198 4.69 7.75 -5.05
CA MET A 198 4.62 7.17 -3.72
C MET A 198 4.46 8.31 -2.70
N SER A 199 3.45 8.20 -1.83
CA SER A 199 3.29 9.11 -0.70
C SER A 199 4.52 9.05 0.23
N LEU A 200 4.93 10.16 0.77
CA LEU A 200 5.98 10.15 1.80
C LEU A 200 5.45 9.40 3.03
N TYR A 201 6.23 8.48 3.55
CA TYR A 201 5.87 7.72 4.73
C TYR A 201 6.04 8.57 6.01
N MET A 202 5.25 9.62 6.09
CA MET A 202 5.19 10.57 7.20
C MET A 202 3.74 10.99 7.47
N ARG A 203 3.51 11.72 8.56
CA ARG A 203 2.18 12.24 8.90
C ARG A 203 1.60 13.05 7.75
N GLY A 204 0.33 12.81 7.42
CA GLY A 204 -0.37 13.47 6.31
C GLY A 204 -0.07 12.88 4.93
N LYS A 205 0.87 11.93 4.82
CA LYS A 205 1.19 11.20 3.57
C LYS A 205 1.27 12.10 2.33
N PRO A 206 2.05 13.21 2.34
CA PRO A 206 2.11 14.09 1.19
C PRO A 206 2.64 13.35 -0.05
N LEU A 207 2.11 13.70 -1.21
CA LEU A 207 2.49 13.15 -2.49
C LEU A 207 2.91 14.30 -3.42
N ASN A 208 4.16 14.29 -3.86
CA ASN A 208 4.72 15.37 -4.67
C ASN A 208 4.71 15.08 -6.18
N VAL A 209 4.39 13.85 -6.58
CA VAL A 209 4.36 13.42 -7.99
C VAL A 209 3.00 12.82 -8.30
N SER A 210 2.30 13.38 -9.26
CA SER A 210 0.95 12.99 -9.71
C SER A 210 -0.08 12.83 -8.59
N PRO A 211 -0.20 13.78 -7.64
CA PRO A 211 -1.14 13.69 -6.52
C PRO A 211 -2.59 13.58 -6.98
N THR A 212 -2.98 14.23 -8.08
CA THR A 212 -4.34 14.17 -8.64
C THR A 212 -4.74 12.74 -9.02
N ALA A 213 -3.81 11.94 -9.57
CA ALA A 213 -4.09 10.55 -9.93
C ALA A 213 -4.40 9.69 -8.69
N ILE A 214 -3.64 9.85 -7.62
CA ILE A 214 -3.88 9.12 -6.37
C ILE A 214 -5.13 9.62 -5.66
N ALA A 215 -5.43 10.91 -5.70
CA ALA A 215 -6.68 11.47 -5.18
C ALA A 215 -7.92 10.88 -5.90
N ALA A 216 -7.84 10.66 -7.21
CA ALA A 216 -8.91 9.99 -7.97
C ALA A 216 -9.10 8.54 -7.51
N ILE A 217 -8.00 7.77 -7.31
CA ILE A 217 -8.05 6.41 -6.76
C ILE A 217 -8.69 6.40 -5.36
N LEU A 218 -8.28 7.32 -4.49
CA LEU A 218 -8.85 7.45 -3.14
C LEU A 218 -10.35 7.76 -3.16
N THR A 219 -10.80 8.59 -4.10
CA THR A 219 -12.22 8.90 -4.27
C THR A 219 -13.01 7.65 -4.67
N MET A 220 -12.55 6.91 -5.67
CA MET A 220 -13.17 5.64 -6.08
C MET A 220 -13.18 4.61 -4.96
N TRP A 221 -12.06 4.46 -4.26
CA TRP A 221 -11.95 3.55 -3.13
C TRP A 221 -12.92 3.91 -2.00
N THR A 222 -13.00 5.19 -1.65
CA THR A 222 -13.93 5.69 -0.61
C THR A 222 -15.37 5.32 -0.95
N GLN A 223 -15.80 5.58 -2.19
CA GLN A 223 -17.14 5.21 -2.64
C GLN A 223 -17.38 3.70 -2.53
N GLN A 224 -16.44 2.89 -3.00
CA GLN A 224 -16.56 1.44 -2.93
C GLN A 224 -16.60 0.92 -1.48
N VAL A 225 -15.88 1.52 -0.55
CA VAL A 225 -15.94 1.16 0.87
C VAL A 225 -17.30 1.51 1.48
N ILE A 226 -17.85 2.68 1.15
CA ILE A 226 -19.16 3.10 1.65
C ILE A 226 -20.29 2.20 1.13
N GLU A 227 -20.22 1.77 -0.13
CA GLU A 227 -21.21 0.92 -0.81
C GLU A 227 -20.95 -0.59 -0.61
N ALA A 228 -19.87 -0.96 0.03
CA ALA A 228 -19.48 -2.36 0.21
C ALA A 228 -20.51 -3.16 1.01
N ARG A 229 -20.72 -4.42 0.62
CA ARG A 229 -21.45 -5.40 1.47
C ARG A 229 -20.56 -6.01 2.55
N LEU A 230 -19.25 -6.04 2.31
CA LEU A 230 -18.23 -6.54 3.24
C LEU A 230 -16.92 -5.80 2.98
N VAL A 231 -16.25 -5.40 4.04
CA VAL A 231 -14.88 -4.89 4.00
C VAL A 231 -13.95 -5.86 4.76
N VAL A 232 -12.81 -6.18 4.17
CA VAL A 232 -11.80 -7.07 4.76
C VAL A 232 -10.48 -6.32 4.88
N VAL A 233 -9.99 -6.12 6.09
CA VAL A 233 -8.74 -5.40 6.36
C VAL A 233 -7.70 -6.36 6.92
N VAL A 234 -6.53 -6.46 6.27
CA VAL A 234 -5.49 -7.42 6.62
C VAL A 234 -4.15 -6.74 6.81
N GLY A 235 -3.58 -6.89 8.00
CA GLY A 235 -2.22 -6.44 8.29
C GLY A 235 -2.03 -4.93 8.28
N VAL A 236 -3.09 -4.17 8.55
CA VAL A 236 -3.07 -2.72 8.74
C VAL A 236 -3.16 -2.42 10.23
N ARG A 237 -2.38 -1.46 10.70
CA ARG A 237 -2.52 -0.91 12.05
C ARG A 237 -3.49 0.28 12.02
N PRO A 238 -4.50 0.34 12.92
CA PRO A 238 -5.33 1.52 13.04
C PRO A 238 -4.51 2.77 13.34
N TRP A 239 -4.64 3.77 12.46
CA TRP A 239 -3.98 5.06 12.59
C TRP A 239 -4.97 6.19 12.23
N PRO A 240 -5.77 6.67 13.20
CA PRO A 240 -6.85 7.63 12.94
C PRO A 240 -6.41 8.93 12.26
N ASP A 241 -5.13 9.31 12.38
CA ASP A 241 -4.57 10.50 11.70
C ASP A 241 -4.56 10.35 10.16
N ASP A 242 -4.55 9.13 9.63
CA ASP A 242 -4.73 8.84 8.20
C ASP A 242 -6.23 8.88 7.84
N THR A 243 -6.84 10.05 8.00
CA THR A 243 -8.30 10.24 7.87
C THR A 243 -8.86 9.81 6.52
N HIS A 244 -8.06 9.89 5.45
CA HIS A 244 -8.43 9.44 4.10
C HIS A 244 -8.64 7.91 4.01
N ILE A 245 -8.10 7.13 4.94
CA ILE A 245 -8.28 5.69 5.05
C ILE A 245 -9.28 5.34 6.16
N TRP A 246 -9.07 5.91 7.36
CA TRP A 246 -9.84 5.51 8.53
C TRP A 246 -11.20 6.20 8.61
N GLY A 247 -11.40 7.35 7.94
CA GLY A 247 -12.70 8.02 7.81
C GLY A 247 -13.73 7.12 7.10
N PRO A 248 -13.53 6.74 5.83
CA PRO A 248 -14.43 5.84 5.11
C PRO A 248 -14.67 4.50 5.82
N LEU A 249 -13.62 3.91 6.42
CA LEU A 249 -13.76 2.69 7.20
C LEU A 249 -14.60 2.87 8.47
N ALA A 250 -14.57 4.04 9.10
CA ALA A 250 -15.40 4.36 10.25
C ALA A 250 -16.86 4.60 9.86
N GLU A 251 -17.11 5.25 8.73
CA GLU A 251 -18.43 5.69 8.29
C GLU A 251 -19.28 4.59 7.64
N THR A 252 -18.65 3.63 6.95
CA THR A 252 -19.40 2.56 6.28
C THR A 252 -20.17 1.70 7.27
N ASN A 253 -21.41 1.33 6.92
CA ASN A 253 -22.22 0.37 7.68
C ASN A 253 -21.88 -1.10 7.34
N ALA A 254 -21.07 -1.36 6.32
CA ALA A 254 -20.68 -2.71 5.94
C ALA A 254 -20.01 -3.45 7.10
N PRO A 255 -20.27 -4.74 7.33
CA PRO A 255 -19.46 -5.56 8.23
C PRO A 255 -17.98 -5.47 7.87
N LEU A 256 -17.11 -5.44 8.88
CA LEU A 256 -15.66 -5.40 8.69
C LEU A 256 -15.01 -6.60 9.34
N LEU A 257 -14.34 -7.43 8.54
CA LEU A 257 -13.47 -8.50 9.01
C LEU A 257 -12.04 -7.98 9.12
N PHE A 258 -11.43 -8.12 10.28
CA PHE A 258 -10.12 -7.55 10.53
C PHE A 258 -9.10 -8.62 10.95
N VAL A 259 -7.96 -8.64 10.26
CA VAL A 259 -6.79 -9.45 10.65
C VAL A 259 -5.68 -8.52 11.11
N GLY A 260 -5.42 -8.48 12.42
CA GLY A 260 -4.44 -7.58 13.04
C GLY A 260 -4.51 -7.61 14.57
N ASN A 261 -3.90 -6.62 15.21
CA ASN A 261 -3.88 -6.50 16.66
C ASN A 261 -5.30 -6.25 17.22
N ALA A 262 -5.82 -7.24 17.94
CA ALA A 262 -7.19 -7.21 18.44
C ALA A 262 -7.47 -6.04 19.41
N ALA A 263 -6.50 -5.67 20.24
CA ALA A 263 -6.68 -4.58 21.21
C ALA A 263 -6.79 -3.22 20.50
N GLU A 264 -5.89 -2.95 19.55
CA GLU A 264 -5.88 -1.71 18.77
C GLU A 264 -7.14 -1.59 17.90
N VAL A 265 -7.55 -2.70 17.26
CA VAL A 265 -8.75 -2.72 16.40
C VAL A 265 -10.02 -2.48 17.21
N ARG A 266 -10.18 -3.15 18.35
CA ARG A 266 -11.35 -2.97 19.22
C ARG A 266 -11.43 -1.55 19.78
N SER A 267 -10.29 -0.98 20.19
CA SER A 267 -10.22 0.40 20.66
C SER A 267 -10.67 1.39 19.58
N TRP A 268 -10.14 1.26 18.37
CA TRP A 268 -10.54 2.12 17.25
C TRP A 268 -12.02 1.91 16.89
N ALA A 269 -12.46 0.66 16.74
CA ALA A 269 -13.82 0.37 16.34
C ALA A 269 -14.85 0.86 17.35
N GLY A 270 -14.58 0.68 18.64
CA GLY A 270 -15.47 1.16 19.73
C GLY A 270 -15.55 2.69 19.80
N ALA A 271 -14.51 3.41 19.38
CA ALA A 271 -14.48 4.87 19.43
C ALA A 271 -15.07 5.55 18.17
N SER A 272 -14.98 4.89 17.00
CA SER A 272 -15.16 5.60 15.73
C SER A 272 -16.10 4.91 14.74
N ARG A 273 -16.33 3.58 14.85
CA ARG A 273 -16.97 2.84 13.78
C ARG A 273 -18.49 2.76 13.93
N ARG A 274 -19.20 2.88 12.80
CA ARG A 274 -20.67 2.74 12.72
C ARG A 274 -21.10 1.27 12.53
N GLY A 275 -20.48 0.56 11.60
CA GLY A 275 -20.80 -0.85 11.29
C GLY A 275 -20.16 -1.85 12.27
N SER A 276 -20.51 -3.11 12.14
CA SER A 276 -19.91 -4.18 12.95
C SER A 276 -18.45 -4.43 12.57
N THR A 277 -17.65 -4.88 13.55
CA THR A 277 -16.25 -5.27 13.34
C THR A 277 -15.98 -6.59 14.02
N GLU A 278 -15.51 -7.57 13.26
CA GLU A 278 -15.04 -8.86 13.78
C GLU A 278 -13.53 -8.99 13.59
N VAL A 279 -12.80 -9.25 14.67
CA VAL A 279 -11.37 -9.57 14.62
C VAL A 279 -11.22 -11.08 14.43
N ILE A 280 -10.70 -11.47 13.27
CA ILE A 280 -10.55 -12.88 12.86
C ILE A 280 -9.33 -13.51 13.54
N GLY A 281 -8.20 -12.79 13.59
CA GLY A 281 -6.96 -13.23 14.19
C GLY A 281 -5.87 -12.16 14.10
N ALA A 282 -4.70 -12.45 14.66
CA ALA A 282 -3.58 -11.51 14.68
C ALA A 282 -2.76 -11.52 13.37
N ARG A 283 -2.62 -12.70 12.76
CA ARG A 283 -1.82 -12.90 11.55
C ARG A 283 -2.60 -13.72 10.53
N VAL A 284 -2.53 -13.33 9.27
CA VAL A 284 -3.32 -13.94 8.20
C VAL A 284 -2.99 -15.43 7.99
N ASN A 285 -1.73 -15.82 8.08
CA ASN A 285 -1.29 -17.21 7.95
C ASN A 285 -1.83 -18.14 9.05
N GLU A 286 -2.15 -17.59 10.23
CA GLU A 286 -2.67 -18.36 11.37
C GLU A 286 -4.19 -18.46 11.36
N CYS A 287 -4.89 -17.57 10.68
CA CYS A 287 -6.35 -17.51 10.68
C CYS A 287 -6.99 -17.56 9.29
N TYR A 288 -6.23 -17.95 8.26
CA TYR A 288 -6.67 -17.92 6.87
C TYR A 288 -7.99 -18.68 6.64
N ASP A 289 -8.08 -19.92 7.10
CA ASP A 289 -9.26 -20.75 6.88
C ASP A 289 -10.50 -20.19 7.59
N LYS A 290 -10.32 -19.60 8.78
CA LYS A 290 -11.38 -18.87 9.48
C LYS A 290 -11.82 -17.63 8.70
N LEU A 291 -10.85 -16.87 8.16
CA LEU A 291 -11.13 -15.68 7.36
C LEU A 291 -11.96 -16.07 6.12
N MET A 292 -11.54 -17.11 5.38
CA MET A 292 -12.26 -17.58 4.19
C MET A 292 -13.66 -18.09 4.53
N GLY A 293 -13.83 -18.81 5.64
CA GLY A 293 -15.15 -19.23 6.12
C GLY A 293 -16.08 -18.02 6.32
N ARG A 294 -15.61 -16.99 7.02
CA ARG A 294 -16.41 -15.76 7.24
C ARG A 294 -16.71 -14.99 5.95
N ILE A 295 -15.76 -14.94 5.00
CA ILE A 295 -16.00 -14.33 3.68
C ILE A 295 -17.10 -15.09 2.94
N ASN A 296 -17.06 -16.42 2.93
CA ASN A 296 -18.05 -17.25 2.25
C ASN A 296 -19.45 -17.12 2.90
N ASP A 297 -19.53 -17.01 4.22
CA ASP A 297 -20.81 -16.76 4.94
C ASP A 297 -21.47 -15.46 4.42
N HIS A 298 -20.67 -14.37 4.27
CA HIS A 298 -21.19 -13.09 3.76
C HIS A 298 -21.41 -13.05 2.24
N ALA A 299 -20.80 -13.96 1.48
CA ALA A 299 -21.01 -14.02 0.03
C ALA A 299 -22.27 -14.79 -0.36
N ALA A 300 -22.80 -15.63 0.54
CA ALA A 300 -24.02 -16.42 0.36
C ALA A 300 -25.31 -15.61 0.63
N ASP A 301 -25.20 -14.51 1.39
CA ASP A 301 -26.28 -13.56 1.68
C ASP A 301 -26.35 -12.46 0.59
#